data_b24d383110a6bf1ab0240ccb17f2a258
#
_entry.id   b24d383110a6bf1ab0240ccb17f2a258
#
_cell.length_a   1.000
_cell.length_b   1.000
_cell.length_c   1.000
_cell.angle_alpha   90.00
_cell.angle_beta   90.00
_cell.angle_gamma   90.00
#
_symmetry.space_group_name_H-M   'P 1'
#
loop_
_entity.id
_entity.type
_entity.pdbx_description
1 polymer ?
#
loop_
_entity_poly.entity_id
_entity_poly.type
_entity_poly.pdbx_seq_one_letter_code
_entity_poly.pdbx_strand_id
1 'polypeptide(L)'
;LSNEQLYTTRGYVYGANASLPVGSKINLSANYNGYLQRQYDGSAIVNDTTRINRVMNSFTFTPTYNTSTTNFNHGVSLSANYSENKDLNKFNGGKSDVTTMAIGANYSMTVIPIETNFGFNYSHQNSDGYESKYVTNVYSLSASKSLLKDRNLSLSASMSLVQNKMNEDSNISFGGSLSAGY
;
A
#
# COMPACT_ATOMS: atom_id res chain seq x y z
N LEU A 1 -40.29 21.83 11.31
CA LEU A 1 -40.33 20.74 10.31
C LEU A 1 -38.94 20.69 9.69
N SER A 2 -38.11 19.71 10.10
CA SER A 2 -36.80 19.47 9.49
C SER A 2 -37.05 18.95 8.06
N ASN A 3 -36.67 19.72 7.06
CA ASN A 3 -36.59 19.23 5.70
C ASN A 3 -35.39 18.26 5.65
N GLU A 4 -35.63 16.98 5.86
CA GLU A 4 -34.66 15.95 5.53
C GLU A 4 -34.43 15.97 4.01
N GLN A 5 -33.26 16.45 3.60
CA GLN A 5 -32.87 16.40 2.20
C GLN A 5 -32.59 14.95 1.82
N LEU A 6 -33.56 14.29 1.21
CA LEU A 6 -33.40 12.94 0.70
C LEU A 6 -32.69 12.99 -0.66
N TYR A 7 -31.47 12.50 -0.72
CA TYR A 7 -30.71 12.25 -1.94
C TYR A 7 -30.35 10.77 -2.03
N THR A 8 -30.16 10.27 -3.23
CA THR A 8 -29.73 8.89 -3.47
C THR A 8 -28.29 8.89 -3.96
N THR A 9 -27.43 8.14 -3.27
CA THR A 9 -26.06 7.88 -3.72
C THR A 9 -25.96 6.46 -4.26
N ARG A 10 -25.45 6.30 -5.46
CA ARG A 10 -25.17 4.99 -6.07
C ARG A 10 -23.68 4.81 -6.23
N GLY A 11 -23.19 3.62 -5.86
CA GLY A 11 -21.82 3.20 -6.05
C GLY A 11 -21.76 1.96 -6.93
N TYR A 12 -20.79 1.94 -7.85
CA TYR A 12 -20.49 0.79 -8.69
C TYR A 12 -19.06 0.37 -8.42
N VAL A 13 -18.87 -0.89 -8.06
CA VAL A 13 -17.56 -1.51 -7.83
C VAL A 13 -17.28 -2.45 -9.00
N TYR A 14 -16.09 -2.37 -9.56
CA TYR A 14 -15.64 -3.25 -10.62
C TYR A 14 -14.17 -3.58 -10.42
N GLY A 15 -13.74 -4.73 -10.88
CA GLY A 15 -12.35 -5.13 -10.74
C GLY A 15 -12.03 -6.42 -11.46
N ALA A 16 -10.74 -6.66 -11.59
CA ALA A 16 -10.19 -7.87 -12.14
C ALA A 16 -8.90 -8.23 -11.41
N ASN A 17 -8.65 -9.52 -11.24
CA ASN A 17 -7.40 -10.03 -10.72
C ASN A 17 -6.87 -11.13 -11.64
N ALA A 18 -5.56 -11.23 -11.69
CA ALA A 18 -4.87 -12.29 -12.41
C ALA A 18 -3.64 -12.74 -11.60
N SER A 19 -3.38 -14.03 -11.61
CA SER A 19 -2.17 -14.62 -11.03
C SER A 19 -1.61 -15.64 -12.01
N LEU A 20 -0.32 -15.51 -12.31
CA LEU A 20 0.37 -16.36 -13.26
C LEU A 20 1.63 -16.94 -12.61
N PRO A 21 1.64 -18.23 -12.27
CA PRO A 21 2.87 -18.91 -11.87
C PRO A 21 3.78 -19.11 -13.09
N VAL A 22 5.05 -18.73 -12.95
CA VAL A 22 6.09 -18.92 -13.97
C VAL A 22 7.13 -19.88 -13.43
N GLY A 23 6.99 -21.15 -13.81
CA GLY A 23 7.75 -22.23 -13.20
C GLY A 23 7.38 -22.44 -11.72
N SER A 24 8.31 -22.97 -10.94
CA SER A 24 8.10 -23.29 -9.52
C SER A 24 8.51 -22.17 -8.56
N LYS A 25 9.11 -21.10 -9.05
CA LYS A 25 9.77 -20.10 -8.20
C LYS A 25 9.20 -18.69 -8.33
N ILE A 26 8.55 -18.39 -9.45
CA ILE A 26 8.05 -17.04 -9.75
C ILE A 26 6.53 -17.06 -9.79
N ASN A 27 5.90 -16.07 -9.19
CA ASN A 27 4.49 -15.78 -9.36
C ASN A 27 4.32 -14.31 -9.71
N LEU A 28 3.53 -14.04 -10.74
CA LEU A 28 3.15 -12.69 -11.16
C LEU A 28 1.69 -12.48 -10.79
N SER A 29 1.38 -11.48 -10.01
CA SER A 29 0.00 -11.13 -9.69
C SER A 29 -0.30 -9.69 -10.09
N ALA A 30 -1.48 -9.49 -10.63
CA ALA A 30 -2.00 -8.18 -10.99
C ALA A 30 -3.43 -8.04 -10.48
N ASN A 31 -3.76 -6.89 -9.93
CA ASN A 31 -5.08 -6.58 -9.43
C ASN A 31 -5.49 -5.19 -9.91
N TYR A 32 -6.71 -5.07 -10.40
CA TYR A 32 -7.33 -3.81 -10.76
C TYR A 32 -8.66 -3.68 -10.04
N ASN A 33 -8.87 -2.55 -9.36
CA ASN A 33 -10.12 -2.22 -8.71
C ASN A 33 -10.55 -0.82 -9.11
N GLY A 34 -11.84 -0.67 -9.37
CA GLY A 34 -12.44 0.61 -9.66
C GLY A 34 -13.72 0.81 -8.85
N TYR A 35 -14.00 2.06 -8.53
CA TYR A 35 -15.20 2.49 -7.83
C TYR A 35 -15.70 3.79 -8.44
N LEU A 36 -16.96 3.80 -8.83
CA LEU A 36 -17.65 4.99 -9.32
C LEU A 36 -18.79 5.33 -8.35
N GLN A 37 -18.77 6.52 -7.80
CA GLN A 37 -19.82 7.02 -6.91
C GLN A 37 -20.52 8.23 -7.55
N ARG A 38 -21.84 8.16 -7.60
CA ARG A 38 -22.67 9.25 -8.11
C ARG A 38 -23.83 9.54 -7.17
N GLN A 39 -24.06 10.80 -6.95
CA GLN A 39 -25.21 11.29 -6.21
C GLN A 39 -26.30 11.77 -7.19
N TYR A 40 -27.52 11.38 -6.91
CA TYR A 40 -28.69 11.73 -7.71
C TYR A 40 -29.70 12.49 -6.85
N ASP A 41 -30.45 13.37 -7.49
CA ASP A 41 -31.53 14.08 -6.86
C ASP A 41 -32.61 13.08 -6.40
N GLY A 42 -33.05 13.25 -5.17
CA GLY A 42 -34.18 12.52 -4.59
C GLY A 42 -35.38 13.45 -4.48
N SER A 43 -35.97 13.54 -3.29
CA SER A 43 -37.04 14.51 -2.99
C SER A 43 -36.55 15.96 -2.88
N ALA A 44 -35.24 16.17 -2.73
CA ALA A 44 -34.61 17.48 -2.75
C ALA A 44 -33.65 17.58 -3.93
N ILE A 45 -33.59 18.77 -4.54
CA ILE A 45 -32.63 19.06 -5.62
C ILE A 45 -31.23 19.13 -5.01
N VAL A 46 -30.35 18.26 -5.44
CA VAL A 46 -28.91 18.31 -5.07
C VAL A 46 -28.27 19.45 -5.86
N ASN A 47 -27.67 20.38 -5.15
CA ASN A 47 -26.95 21.47 -5.79
C ASN A 47 -25.76 20.90 -6.59
N ASP A 48 -25.65 21.29 -7.86
CA ASP A 48 -24.57 20.83 -8.75
C ASP A 48 -23.17 21.10 -8.18
N THR A 49 -23.01 22.16 -7.40
CA THR A 49 -21.72 22.50 -6.76
C THR A 49 -21.31 21.53 -5.64
N THR A 50 -22.28 20.86 -5.01
CA THR A 50 -22.06 19.94 -3.88
C THR A 50 -22.27 18.47 -4.25
N ARG A 51 -22.70 18.20 -5.47
CA ARG A 51 -23.01 16.84 -5.95
C ARG A 51 -21.76 15.95 -5.93
N ILE A 52 -21.86 14.82 -5.25
CA ILE A 52 -20.79 13.82 -5.24
C ILE A 52 -20.80 13.08 -6.59
N ASN A 53 -19.67 13.15 -7.29
CA ASN A 53 -19.42 12.39 -8.50
C ASN A 53 -17.92 12.07 -8.55
N ARG A 54 -17.56 10.86 -8.12
CA ARG A 54 -16.16 10.46 -7.94
C ARG A 54 -15.87 9.16 -8.64
N VAL A 55 -14.69 9.07 -9.20
CA VAL A 55 -14.11 7.83 -9.69
C VAL A 55 -12.81 7.55 -8.95
N MET A 56 -12.65 6.31 -8.50
CA MET A 56 -11.42 5.82 -7.89
C MET A 56 -10.98 4.60 -8.68
N ASN A 57 -9.74 4.58 -9.10
CA ASN A 57 -9.13 3.43 -9.76
C ASN A 57 -7.84 3.08 -9.03
N SER A 58 -7.57 1.79 -8.92
CA SER A 58 -6.30 1.31 -8.41
C SER A 58 -5.81 0.12 -9.22
N PHE A 59 -4.53 0.09 -9.47
CA PHE A 59 -3.84 -1.02 -10.11
C PHE A 59 -2.66 -1.42 -9.23
N THR A 60 -2.53 -2.71 -8.95
CA THR A 60 -1.40 -3.29 -8.21
C THR A 60 -0.79 -4.41 -9.02
N PHE A 61 0.52 -4.41 -9.13
CA PHE A 61 1.31 -5.49 -9.73
C PHE A 61 2.36 -5.96 -8.74
N THR A 62 2.39 -7.29 -8.49
CA THR A 62 3.26 -7.88 -7.47
C THR A 62 3.92 -9.16 -8.02
N PRO A 63 5.12 -9.06 -8.60
CA PRO A 63 5.96 -10.22 -8.87
C PRO A 63 6.63 -10.72 -7.58
N THR A 64 6.66 -12.03 -7.41
CA THR A 64 7.35 -12.68 -6.30
C THR A 64 8.29 -13.76 -6.83
N TYR A 65 9.42 -13.91 -6.17
CA TYR A 65 10.39 -14.97 -6.42
C TYR A 65 10.73 -15.66 -5.11
N ASN A 66 10.62 -16.99 -5.07
CA ASN A 66 10.96 -17.79 -3.90
C ASN A 66 11.87 -18.93 -4.32
N THR A 67 12.91 -19.17 -3.54
CA THR A 67 13.81 -20.30 -3.74
C THR A 67 14.30 -20.84 -2.42
N SER A 68 14.49 -22.14 -2.38
CA SER A 68 14.97 -22.86 -1.20
C SER A 68 16.16 -23.73 -1.58
N THR A 69 17.14 -23.74 -0.71
CA THR A 69 18.29 -24.65 -0.72
C THR A 69 18.33 -25.39 0.61
N THR A 70 19.27 -26.29 0.80
CA THR A 70 19.47 -27.01 2.07
C THR A 70 19.71 -26.06 3.26
N ASN A 71 20.37 -24.93 3.00
CA ASN A 71 20.82 -24.01 4.08
C ASN A 71 20.06 -22.69 4.09
N PHE A 72 19.38 -22.30 3.01
CA PHE A 72 18.78 -20.99 2.87
C PHE A 72 17.41 -21.06 2.17
N ASN A 73 16.47 -20.29 2.69
CA ASN A 73 15.27 -19.91 1.97
C ASN A 73 15.37 -18.43 1.62
N HIS A 74 15.08 -18.08 0.37
CA HIS A 74 15.05 -16.70 -0.11
C HIS A 74 13.69 -16.37 -0.69
N GLY A 75 13.21 -15.21 -0.34
CA GLY A 75 12.01 -14.61 -0.93
C GLY A 75 12.29 -13.18 -1.37
N VAL A 76 11.89 -12.85 -2.59
CA VAL A 76 11.87 -11.48 -3.11
C VAL A 76 10.45 -11.17 -3.54
N SER A 77 9.94 -10.02 -3.12
CA SER A 77 8.66 -9.50 -3.59
C SER A 77 8.86 -8.04 -4.01
N LEU A 78 8.45 -7.73 -5.20
CA LEU A 78 8.34 -6.35 -5.66
C LEU A 78 6.85 -5.98 -5.71
N SER A 79 6.55 -4.71 -5.55
CA SER A 79 5.19 -4.19 -5.71
C SER A 79 5.22 -2.87 -6.45
N ALA A 80 4.29 -2.69 -7.35
CA ALA A 80 3.99 -1.42 -7.97
C ALA A 80 2.49 -1.18 -7.80
N ASN A 81 2.13 -0.05 -7.23
CA ASN A 81 0.76 0.37 -7.01
C ASN A 81 0.55 1.74 -7.65
N TYR A 82 -0.52 1.87 -8.40
CA TYR A 82 -1.01 3.14 -8.91
C TYR A 82 -2.46 3.29 -8.49
N SER A 83 -2.81 4.43 -7.91
CA SER A 83 -4.18 4.76 -7.62
C SER A 83 -4.49 6.20 -7.97
N GLU A 84 -5.68 6.43 -8.48
CA GLU A 84 -6.21 7.76 -8.71
C GLU A 84 -7.61 7.89 -8.10
N ASN A 85 -7.86 9.04 -7.52
CA ASN A 85 -9.16 9.48 -7.06
C ASN A 85 -9.46 10.80 -7.77
N LYS A 86 -10.51 10.82 -8.58
CA LYS A 86 -10.92 12.01 -9.33
C LYS A 86 -12.32 12.43 -8.95
N ASP A 87 -12.48 13.71 -8.70
CA ASP A 87 -13.77 14.34 -8.58
C ASP A 87 -14.25 14.79 -9.97
N LEU A 88 -15.28 14.12 -10.47
CA LEU A 88 -15.88 14.44 -11.77
C LEU A 88 -16.83 15.62 -11.69
N ASN A 89 -16.99 16.25 -10.52
CA ASN A 89 -17.76 17.46 -10.37
C ASN A 89 -17.00 18.66 -10.94
N LYS A 90 -17.50 19.19 -12.04
CA LYS A 90 -16.86 20.30 -12.78
C LYS A 90 -16.71 21.58 -11.94
N PHE A 91 -17.52 21.75 -10.91
CA PHE A 91 -17.46 22.94 -10.04
C PHE A 91 -16.32 22.88 -9.02
N ASN A 92 -15.80 21.69 -8.73
CA ASN A 92 -14.68 21.54 -7.78
C ASN A 92 -13.30 21.80 -8.43
N GLY A 93 -13.24 21.88 -9.78
CA GLY A 93 -12.02 22.20 -10.51
C GLY A 93 -10.84 21.27 -10.22
N GLY A 94 -11.11 19.99 -9.90
CA GLY A 94 -10.07 19.00 -9.58
C GLY A 94 -9.41 19.17 -8.20
N LYS A 95 -9.94 20.03 -7.32
CA LYS A 95 -9.35 20.29 -5.98
C LYS A 95 -9.30 19.08 -5.07
N SER A 96 -10.10 18.06 -5.36
CA SER A 96 -10.13 16.79 -4.61
C SER A 96 -9.41 15.65 -5.33
N ASP A 97 -8.76 15.93 -6.46
CA ASP A 97 -8.06 14.93 -7.23
C ASP A 97 -6.76 14.56 -6.53
N VAL A 98 -6.52 13.27 -6.42
CA VAL A 98 -5.29 12.72 -5.84
C VAL A 98 -4.84 11.54 -6.68
N THR A 99 -3.58 11.57 -7.08
CA THR A 99 -2.90 10.44 -7.72
C THR A 99 -1.80 9.95 -6.80
N THR A 100 -1.76 8.65 -6.57
CA THR A 100 -0.72 8.02 -5.75
C THR A 100 -0.02 6.94 -6.56
N MET A 101 1.29 6.99 -6.58
CA MET A 101 2.15 5.94 -7.09
C MET A 101 3.04 5.42 -5.95
N ALA A 102 3.06 4.11 -5.76
CA ALA A 102 3.92 3.47 -4.78
C ALA A 102 4.67 2.29 -5.40
N ILE A 103 5.93 2.17 -5.07
CA ILE A 103 6.76 1.01 -5.40
C ILE A 103 7.35 0.45 -4.12
N GLY A 104 7.48 -0.86 -4.05
CA GLY A 104 8.05 -1.54 -2.89
C GLY A 104 8.94 -2.69 -3.33
N ALA A 105 9.92 -2.99 -2.50
CA ALA A 105 10.76 -4.16 -2.60
C ALA A 105 10.91 -4.79 -1.22
N ASN A 106 10.63 -6.07 -1.12
CA ASN A 106 10.83 -6.85 0.09
C ASN A 106 11.77 -8.02 -0.24
N TYR A 107 12.77 -8.21 0.60
CA TYR A 107 13.65 -9.36 0.57
C TYR A 107 13.62 -10.04 1.93
N SER A 108 13.43 -11.34 1.93
CA SER A 108 13.50 -12.18 3.12
C SER A 108 14.50 -13.31 2.91
N MET A 109 15.26 -13.62 3.93
CA MET A 109 16.20 -14.72 3.95
C MET A 109 16.10 -15.46 5.28
N THR A 110 15.91 -16.77 5.22
CA THR A 110 16.02 -17.64 6.39
C THR A 110 17.29 -18.47 6.27
N VAL A 111 18.17 -18.38 7.25
CA VAL A 111 19.35 -19.25 7.39
C VAL A 111 18.95 -20.45 8.23
N ILE A 112 18.68 -21.58 7.57
CA ILE A 112 18.07 -22.78 8.18
C ILE A 112 18.92 -23.35 9.32
N PRO A 113 20.26 -23.55 9.16
CA PRO A 113 21.07 -24.19 10.20
C PRO A 113 21.14 -23.45 11.53
N ILE A 114 20.91 -22.14 11.51
CA ILE A 114 20.97 -21.29 12.72
C ILE A 114 19.62 -20.69 13.08
N GLU A 115 18.53 -21.08 12.39
CA GLU A 115 17.16 -20.61 12.60
C GLU A 115 17.03 -19.08 12.68
N THR A 116 17.72 -18.38 11.79
CA THR A 116 17.77 -16.92 11.77
C THR A 116 17.12 -16.39 10.52
N ASN A 117 16.21 -15.43 10.69
CA ASN A 117 15.54 -14.73 9.61
C ASN A 117 16.07 -13.31 9.49
N PHE A 118 16.28 -12.87 8.27
CA PHE A 118 16.62 -11.50 7.90
C PHE A 118 15.57 -10.95 6.96
N GLY A 119 15.21 -9.68 7.12
CA GLY A 119 14.30 -8.98 6.26
C GLY A 119 14.85 -7.61 5.89
N PHE A 120 14.65 -7.25 4.63
CA PHE A 120 14.85 -5.90 4.12
C PHE A 120 13.56 -5.47 3.41
N ASN A 121 13.09 -4.28 3.73
CA ASN A 121 11.96 -3.67 3.07
C ASN A 121 12.33 -2.27 2.61
N TYR A 122 11.96 -1.95 1.39
CA TYR A 122 11.97 -0.59 0.83
C TYR A 122 10.59 -0.27 0.31
N SER A 123 10.09 0.92 0.60
CA SER A 123 8.91 1.48 -0.05
C SER A 123 9.12 2.94 -0.40
N HIS A 124 8.65 3.30 -1.58
CA HIS A 124 8.58 4.66 -2.08
C HIS A 124 7.13 4.96 -2.43
N GLN A 125 6.59 6.04 -1.92
CA GLN A 125 5.25 6.52 -2.25
C GLN A 125 5.34 7.99 -2.67
N ASN A 126 4.69 8.31 -3.77
CA ASN A 126 4.48 9.67 -4.25
C ASN A 126 2.97 9.89 -4.38
N SER A 127 2.44 10.88 -3.69
CA SER A 127 1.05 11.32 -3.79
C SER A 127 1.04 12.76 -4.28
N ASP A 128 0.29 13.00 -5.35
CA ASP A 128 0.14 14.30 -5.99
C ASP A 128 -1.33 14.72 -5.91
N GLY A 129 -1.59 15.79 -5.20
CA GLY A 129 -2.90 16.42 -5.03
C GLY A 129 -2.87 17.87 -5.49
N TYR A 130 -4.02 18.54 -5.44
CA TYR A 130 -4.22 19.88 -5.98
C TYR A 130 -3.18 20.93 -5.50
N GLU A 131 -2.88 20.96 -4.21
CA GLU A 131 -1.93 21.92 -3.61
C GLU A 131 -0.85 21.23 -2.77
N SER A 132 -0.78 19.91 -2.80
CA SER A 132 0.13 19.16 -1.95
C SER A 132 0.76 18.01 -2.73
N LYS A 133 2.08 17.98 -2.68
CA LYS A 133 2.86 16.83 -3.13
C LYS A 133 3.54 16.20 -1.93
N TYR A 134 3.31 14.91 -1.76
CA TYR A 134 3.84 14.14 -0.65
C TYR A 134 4.66 12.98 -1.17
N VAL A 135 5.90 12.88 -0.71
CA VAL A 135 6.81 11.78 -1.04
C VAL A 135 7.30 11.14 0.25
N THR A 136 7.16 9.83 0.34
CA THR A 136 7.68 9.05 1.46
C THR A 136 8.60 7.96 0.96
N ASN A 137 9.78 7.84 1.59
CA ASN A 137 10.65 6.69 1.45
C ASN A 137 10.79 6.01 2.80
N VAL A 138 10.61 4.69 2.83
CA VAL A 138 10.81 3.88 4.03
C VAL A 138 11.82 2.79 3.70
N TYR A 139 12.85 2.70 4.55
CA TYR A 139 13.83 1.63 4.52
C TYR A 139 13.77 0.92 5.86
N SER A 140 13.64 -0.40 5.86
CA SER A 140 13.67 -1.16 7.10
C SER A 140 14.49 -2.44 6.97
N LEU A 141 15.18 -2.75 8.05
CA LEU A 141 15.93 -3.98 8.23
C LEU A 141 15.39 -4.68 9.46
N SER A 142 15.32 -5.99 9.40
CA SER A 142 14.91 -6.81 10.54
C SER A 142 15.76 -8.07 10.60
N ALA A 143 15.98 -8.54 11.81
CA ALA A 143 16.57 -9.84 12.07
C ALA A 143 15.84 -10.49 13.23
N SER A 144 15.56 -11.78 13.12
CA SER A 144 14.99 -12.55 14.22
C SER A 144 15.63 -13.93 14.29
N LYS A 145 15.83 -14.41 15.51
CA LYS A 145 16.41 -15.71 15.79
C LYS A 145 15.61 -16.43 16.86
N SER A 146 15.30 -17.70 16.62
CA SER A 146 14.79 -18.59 17.65
C SER A 146 15.97 -19.18 18.43
N LEU A 147 15.90 -19.04 19.74
CA LEU A 147 16.86 -19.60 20.69
C LEU A 147 16.14 -20.70 21.46
N LEU A 148 16.83 -21.75 21.83
CA LEU A 148 16.32 -22.95 22.47
C LEU A 148 15.65 -23.97 21.52
N LYS A 149 15.90 -25.25 21.81
CA LYS A 149 15.44 -26.38 20.99
C LYS A 149 13.93 -26.43 20.77
N ASP A 150 13.17 -25.92 21.71
CA ASP A 150 11.69 -25.91 21.67
C ASP A 150 11.12 -24.59 21.12
N ARG A 151 11.98 -23.71 20.60
CA ARG A 151 11.61 -22.37 20.06
C ARG A 151 10.87 -21.47 21.05
N ASN A 152 11.03 -21.73 22.35
CA ASN A 152 10.32 -21.00 23.40
C ASN A 152 10.93 -19.62 23.68
N LEU A 153 12.12 -19.31 23.17
CA LEU A 153 12.72 -17.98 23.25
C LEU A 153 13.02 -17.45 21.87
N SER A 154 12.52 -16.29 21.55
CA SER A 154 12.80 -15.57 20.31
C SER A 154 13.43 -14.21 20.60
N LEU A 155 14.42 -13.84 19.82
CA LEU A 155 14.99 -12.50 19.79
C LEU A 155 14.68 -11.86 18.45
N SER A 156 14.27 -10.61 18.46
CA SER A 156 14.13 -9.84 17.23
C SER A 156 14.67 -8.42 17.39
N ALA A 157 15.27 -7.93 16.32
CA ALA A 157 15.74 -6.57 16.20
C ALA A 157 15.24 -5.98 14.89
N SER A 158 14.87 -4.71 14.89
CA SER A 158 14.53 -3.98 13.68
C SER A 158 15.03 -2.56 13.74
N MET A 159 15.32 -1.99 12.56
CA MET A 159 15.62 -0.59 12.37
C MET A 159 14.86 -0.07 11.15
N SER A 160 14.48 1.19 11.19
CA SER A 160 13.81 1.85 10.07
C SER A 160 14.29 3.29 9.92
N LEU A 161 14.38 3.71 8.65
CA LEU A 161 14.60 5.09 8.25
C LEU A 161 13.40 5.52 7.41
N VAL A 162 12.77 6.62 7.81
CA VAL A 162 11.65 7.21 7.10
C VAL A 162 12.05 8.62 6.65
N GLN A 163 11.93 8.87 5.36
CA GLN A 163 12.12 10.19 4.76
C GLN A 163 10.78 10.64 4.21
N ASN A 164 10.29 11.75 4.73
CA ASN A 164 9.06 12.38 4.26
C ASN A 164 9.40 13.71 3.64
N LYS A 165 8.81 14.00 2.49
CA LYS A 165 8.85 15.31 1.85
C LYS A 165 7.43 15.73 1.53
N MET A 166 7.05 16.91 2.01
CA MET A 166 5.77 17.55 1.71
C MET A 166 6.06 18.90 1.10
N ASN A 167 5.76 19.05 -0.19
CA ASN A 167 6.15 20.22 -0.99
C ASN A 167 7.66 20.50 -0.91
N GLU A 168 8.06 21.57 -0.23
CA GLU A 168 9.48 21.95 -0.02
C GLU A 168 10.03 21.46 1.33
N ASP A 169 9.17 21.13 2.28
CA ASP A 169 9.56 20.65 3.61
C ASP A 169 9.97 19.18 3.58
N SER A 170 11.05 18.87 4.27
CA SER A 170 11.54 17.50 4.39
C SER A 170 11.82 17.13 5.85
N ASN A 171 11.49 15.91 6.22
CA ASN A 171 11.74 15.33 7.52
C ASN A 171 12.34 13.94 7.38
N ILE A 172 13.32 13.63 8.24
CA ILE A 172 13.93 12.30 8.32
C ILE A 172 13.77 11.82 9.76
N SER A 173 13.22 10.61 9.92
CA SER A 173 13.11 9.95 11.22
C SER A 173 13.77 8.59 11.19
N PHE A 174 14.41 8.25 12.29
CA PHE A 174 15.05 6.97 12.50
C PHE A 174 14.40 6.28 13.70
N GLY A 175 14.10 5.00 13.56
CA GLY A 175 13.53 4.17 14.61
C GLY A 175 14.25 2.82 14.70
N GLY A 176 14.21 2.23 15.89
CA GLY A 176 14.73 0.90 16.12
C GLY A 176 13.99 0.23 17.26
N SER A 177 13.91 -1.09 17.23
CA SER A 177 13.32 -1.90 18.31
C SER A 177 14.17 -3.15 18.54
N LEU A 178 14.18 -3.58 19.79
CA LEU A 178 14.72 -4.86 20.22
C LEU A 178 13.66 -5.53 21.10
N SER A 179 13.35 -6.80 20.84
CA SER A 179 12.37 -7.55 21.62
C SER A 179 12.86 -8.97 21.88
N ALA A 180 12.46 -9.50 23.04
CA ALA A 180 12.61 -10.89 23.41
C ALA A 180 11.24 -11.43 23.82
N GLY A 181 10.86 -12.58 23.29
CA GLY A 181 9.62 -13.28 23.60
C GLY A 181 9.92 -14.67 24.14
N TYR A 182 9.20 -15.07 25.18
CA TYR A 182 9.26 -16.40 25.80
C TYR A 182 7.89 -17.07 25.79
#